data_4f861829f3bca0ce7c6ed75b50294f72
#
_entry.id   4f861829f3bca0ce7c6ed75b50294f72
#
_cell.length_a   1.000
_cell.length_b   1.000
_cell.length_c   1.000
_cell.angle_alpha   90.00
_cell.angle_beta   90.00
_cell.angle_gamma   90.00
#
_symmetry.space_group_name_H-M   'P 1'
#
loop_
_entity.id
_entity.type
_entity.pdbx_description
1 polymer ?
#
loop_
_entity_poly.entity_id
_entity_poly.type
_entity_poly.pdbx_seq_one_letter_code
_entity_poly.pdbx_strand_id
1 'polypeptide(L)'
;MLGRIARLTVAAPRRVIAVVALAMVAIAVFGIPVAKSLSAGGLENPDSESAAARTLLTDKFGAGDVQLLIVVSAPDRFDGPQARAVATDIIDQLQRSGRVAGISSAWTSPRPAAAALVSRDRKAGLIVAGVTGDPSRQQASTRALVDQVAHDRGPITVRAGGPAMVNLQITEQSKRDLVFTEALVL
;
A
#
# COMPACT_ATOMS: atom_id res chain seq x y z
N MET A 1 -3.59 1.27 -49.60
CA MET A 1 -4.29 2.03 -48.55
C MET A 1 -3.50 3.23 -48.04
N LEU A 2 -2.21 3.10 -47.77
CA LEU A 2 -1.33 4.19 -47.29
C LEU A 2 -1.32 5.46 -48.18
N GLY A 3 -1.36 5.33 -49.52
CA GLY A 3 -1.35 6.50 -50.41
C GLY A 3 -2.64 7.35 -50.42
N ARG A 4 -3.77 6.82 -49.94
CA ARG A 4 -5.00 7.58 -49.75
C ARG A 4 -4.95 8.41 -48.46
N ILE A 5 -4.33 7.84 -47.41
CA ILE A 5 -4.16 8.53 -46.12
C ILE A 5 -3.19 9.71 -46.32
N ALA A 6 -2.08 9.49 -47.01
CA ALA A 6 -1.10 10.55 -47.27
C ALA A 6 -1.68 11.72 -48.09
N ARG A 7 -2.57 11.44 -49.07
CA ARG A 7 -3.24 12.54 -49.80
C ARG A 7 -4.26 13.32 -48.98
N LEU A 8 -4.97 12.64 -48.06
CA LEU A 8 -5.94 13.29 -47.16
C LEU A 8 -5.24 14.19 -46.14
N THR A 9 -4.07 13.77 -45.62
CA THR A 9 -3.28 14.59 -44.67
C THR A 9 -2.75 15.87 -45.31
N VAL A 10 -2.39 15.84 -46.61
CA VAL A 10 -1.90 17.03 -47.32
C VAL A 10 -3.04 17.95 -47.78
N ALA A 11 -4.18 17.34 -48.21
CA ALA A 11 -5.31 18.10 -48.78
C ALA A 11 -6.15 18.82 -47.74
N ALA A 12 -6.21 18.34 -46.47
CA ALA A 12 -7.03 18.95 -45.43
C ALA A 12 -6.37 18.83 -44.02
N PRO A 13 -5.19 19.44 -43.79
CA PRO A 13 -4.44 19.26 -42.56
C PRO A 13 -5.23 19.66 -41.31
N ARG A 14 -6.03 20.68 -41.37
CA ARG A 14 -6.86 21.15 -40.24
C ARG A 14 -7.92 20.11 -39.82
N ARG A 15 -8.51 19.41 -40.81
CA ARG A 15 -9.50 18.33 -40.52
C ARG A 15 -8.84 17.10 -39.88
N VAL A 16 -7.66 16.75 -40.37
CA VAL A 16 -6.89 15.62 -39.80
C VAL A 16 -6.49 15.93 -38.37
N ILE A 17 -5.98 17.13 -38.09
CA ILE A 17 -5.63 17.57 -36.73
C ILE A 17 -6.88 17.54 -35.83
N ALA A 18 -8.03 18.06 -36.31
CA ALA A 18 -9.27 18.04 -35.54
C ALA A 18 -9.75 16.62 -35.21
N VAL A 19 -9.67 15.68 -36.17
CA VAL A 19 -10.03 14.27 -35.94
C VAL A 19 -9.08 13.59 -34.94
N VAL A 20 -7.77 13.83 -35.07
CA VAL A 20 -6.78 13.29 -34.14
C VAL A 20 -6.98 13.86 -32.73
N ALA A 21 -7.21 15.17 -32.62
CA ALA A 21 -7.50 15.82 -31.34
C ALA A 21 -8.78 15.26 -30.71
N LEU A 22 -9.85 15.07 -31.51
CA LEU A 22 -11.09 14.48 -31.03
C LEU A 22 -10.89 13.03 -30.57
N ALA A 23 -10.10 12.24 -31.31
CA ALA A 23 -9.75 10.88 -30.94
C ALA A 23 -8.93 10.85 -29.63
N MET A 24 -7.96 11.76 -29.46
CA MET A 24 -7.19 11.88 -28.20
C MET A 24 -8.09 12.25 -27.02
N VAL A 25 -9.02 13.19 -27.19
CA VAL A 25 -9.98 13.53 -26.15
C VAL A 25 -10.87 12.35 -25.80
N ALA A 26 -11.36 11.61 -26.81
CA ALA A 26 -12.16 10.42 -26.59
C ALA A 26 -11.36 9.34 -25.81
N ILE A 27 -10.11 9.07 -26.22
CA ILE A 27 -9.23 8.15 -25.50
C ILE A 27 -8.97 8.62 -24.08
N ALA A 28 -8.76 9.90 -23.84
CA ALA A 28 -8.59 10.45 -22.49
C ALA A 28 -9.87 10.28 -21.64
N VAL A 29 -11.03 10.58 -22.19
CA VAL A 29 -12.32 10.49 -21.46
C VAL A 29 -12.66 9.04 -21.12
N PHE A 30 -12.46 8.10 -22.05
CA PHE A 30 -12.78 6.69 -21.84
C PHE A 30 -11.62 5.90 -21.20
N GLY A 31 -10.37 6.31 -21.43
CA GLY A 31 -9.19 5.62 -20.91
C GLY A 31 -8.90 5.93 -19.43
N ILE A 32 -9.18 7.15 -18.95
CA ILE A 32 -8.95 7.52 -17.56
C ILE A 32 -9.77 6.68 -16.56
N PRO A 33 -11.07 6.40 -16.76
CA PRO A 33 -11.83 5.50 -15.91
C PRO A 33 -11.27 4.08 -15.91
N VAL A 34 -10.86 3.56 -17.08
CA VAL A 34 -10.25 2.24 -17.21
C VAL A 34 -8.89 2.18 -16.48
N ALA A 35 -8.05 3.19 -16.65
CA ALA A 35 -6.78 3.27 -15.93
C ALA A 35 -6.96 3.35 -14.41
N LYS A 36 -8.03 3.97 -13.93
CA LYS A 36 -8.38 3.99 -12.50
C LYS A 36 -8.92 2.65 -12.00
N SER A 37 -9.57 1.87 -12.85
CA SER A 37 -10.05 0.52 -12.51
C SER A 37 -8.93 -0.54 -12.54
N LEU A 38 -7.83 -0.27 -13.25
CA LEU A 38 -6.58 -1.03 -13.15
C LEU A 38 -5.87 -0.65 -11.84
N SER A 39 -6.47 -1.05 -10.72
CA SER A 39 -5.88 -0.81 -9.41
C SER A 39 -4.63 -1.68 -9.21
N ALA A 40 -3.74 -1.24 -8.34
CA ALA A 40 -2.51 -1.95 -7.97
C ALA A 40 -2.74 -3.37 -7.36
N GLY A 41 -4.01 -3.75 -7.16
CA GLY A 41 -4.45 -5.10 -6.79
C GLY A 41 -4.83 -6.00 -7.96
N GLY A 42 -4.49 -5.63 -9.21
CA GLY A 42 -4.90 -6.33 -10.44
C GLY A 42 -4.42 -7.78 -10.62
N LEU A 43 -3.79 -8.36 -9.61
CA LEU A 43 -3.47 -9.79 -9.52
C LEU A 43 -4.55 -10.60 -8.79
N GLU A 44 -5.57 -9.94 -8.24
CA GLU A 44 -6.65 -10.60 -7.52
C GLU A 44 -7.96 -10.51 -8.30
N ASN A 45 -8.54 -11.66 -8.60
CA ASN A 45 -9.88 -11.73 -9.15
C ASN A 45 -10.89 -11.51 -8.01
N PRO A 46 -11.72 -10.43 -8.06
CA PRO A 46 -12.73 -10.16 -7.01
C PRO A 46 -13.75 -11.29 -6.85
N ASP A 47 -13.99 -12.07 -7.91
CA ASP A 47 -14.95 -13.18 -7.92
C ASP A 47 -14.30 -14.52 -7.50
N SER A 48 -13.05 -14.52 -7.04
CA SER A 48 -12.38 -15.73 -6.59
C SER A 48 -12.86 -16.18 -5.19
N GLU A 49 -12.79 -17.49 -4.93
CA GLU A 49 -13.07 -18.03 -3.59
C GLU A 49 -12.15 -17.42 -2.51
N SER A 50 -10.90 -17.09 -2.87
CA SER A 50 -9.98 -16.43 -1.96
C SER A 50 -10.41 -15.00 -1.61
N ALA A 51 -11.00 -14.25 -2.56
CA ALA A 51 -11.57 -12.94 -2.31
C ALA A 51 -12.80 -13.03 -1.40
N ALA A 52 -13.69 -14.00 -1.66
CA ALA A 52 -14.86 -14.26 -0.83
C ALA A 52 -14.45 -14.67 0.60
N ALA A 53 -13.46 -15.56 0.75
CA ALA A 53 -12.94 -15.96 2.06
C ALA A 53 -12.32 -14.77 2.81
N ARG A 54 -11.61 -13.89 2.12
CA ARG A 54 -11.02 -12.67 2.71
C ARG A 54 -12.10 -11.72 3.22
N THR A 55 -13.13 -11.46 2.41
CA THR A 55 -14.28 -10.64 2.82
C THR A 55 -14.93 -11.22 4.09
N LEU A 56 -15.13 -12.53 4.12
CA LEU A 56 -15.69 -13.22 5.30
C LEU A 56 -14.79 -13.06 6.54
N LEU A 57 -13.47 -13.16 6.37
CA LEU A 57 -12.52 -12.95 7.47
C LEU A 57 -12.55 -11.52 7.98
N THR A 58 -12.62 -10.54 7.09
CA THR A 58 -12.73 -9.13 7.46
C THR A 58 -14.04 -8.86 8.21
N ASP A 59 -15.17 -9.33 7.68
CA ASP A 59 -16.50 -9.08 8.25
C ASP A 59 -16.73 -9.80 9.59
N LYS A 60 -16.23 -11.04 9.71
CA LYS A 60 -16.49 -11.86 10.90
C LYS A 60 -15.42 -11.70 11.99
N PHE A 61 -14.18 -11.43 11.63
CA PHE A 61 -13.05 -11.38 12.56
C PHE A 61 -12.40 -10.01 12.68
N GLY A 62 -12.86 -9.01 11.90
CA GLY A 62 -12.24 -7.67 11.88
C GLY A 62 -10.78 -7.69 11.43
N ALA A 63 -10.36 -8.75 10.71
CA ALA A 63 -9.01 -8.86 10.20
C ALA A 63 -8.86 -7.90 9.02
N GLY A 64 -7.94 -6.95 9.07
CA GLY A 64 -7.60 -6.11 7.93
C GLY A 64 -6.98 -6.95 6.80
N ASP A 65 -7.32 -6.61 5.55
CA ASP A 65 -6.92 -7.38 4.36
C ASP A 65 -5.40 -7.45 4.17
N VAL A 66 -4.68 -6.38 4.49
CA VAL A 66 -3.24 -6.27 4.26
C VAL A 66 -2.53 -5.90 5.55
N GLN A 67 -1.62 -6.76 5.98
CA GLN A 67 -0.91 -6.60 7.25
C GLN A 67 0.26 -5.63 7.12
N LEU A 68 0.29 -4.64 8.01
CA LEU A 68 1.43 -3.80 8.32
C LEU A 68 2.12 -4.38 9.56
N LEU A 69 3.40 -4.71 9.41
CA LEU A 69 4.24 -5.22 10.48
C LEU A 69 5.17 -4.11 10.98
N ILE A 70 5.18 -3.85 12.29
CA ILE A 70 6.08 -2.86 12.89
C ILE A 70 6.94 -3.57 13.92
N VAL A 71 8.24 -3.57 13.69
CA VAL A 71 9.24 -4.12 14.60
C VAL A 71 9.79 -3.00 15.47
N VAL A 72 9.66 -3.14 16.78
CA VAL A 72 10.24 -2.24 17.78
C VAL A 72 11.38 -2.97 18.46
N SER A 73 12.61 -2.49 18.27
CA SER A 73 13.82 -3.14 18.81
C SER A 73 14.50 -2.24 19.84
N ALA A 74 14.94 -2.86 20.93
CA ALA A 74 15.68 -2.22 22.00
C ALA A 74 17.09 -2.80 22.11
N PRO A 75 18.09 -2.07 22.60
CA PRO A 75 19.45 -2.58 22.78
C PRO A 75 19.49 -3.74 23.80
N ASP A 76 18.67 -3.67 24.84
CA ASP A 76 18.67 -4.67 25.91
C ASP A 76 17.47 -5.64 25.77
N ARG A 77 16.27 -5.17 26.07
CA ARG A 77 15.06 -6.00 26.12
C ARG A 77 13.85 -5.27 25.54
N PHE A 78 13.04 -6.00 24.78
CA PHE A 78 11.80 -5.47 24.18
C PHE A 78 10.78 -4.99 25.24
N ASP A 79 10.77 -5.61 26.43
CA ASP A 79 9.84 -5.34 27.52
C ASP A 79 10.36 -4.26 28.51
N GLY A 80 11.51 -3.64 28.23
CA GLY A 80 12.04 -2.53 28.98
C GLY A 80 11.13 -1.30 28.93
N PRO A 81 11.22 -0.38 29.93
CA PRO A 81 10.27 0.73 30.06
C PRO A 81 10.25 1.65 28.84
N GLN A 82 11.39 1.93 28.23
CA GLN A 82 11.47 2.75 27.02
C GLN A 82 10.84 2.08 25.79
N ALA A 83 11.16 0.80 25.53
CA ALA A 83 10.58 0.05 24.43
C ALA A 83 9.07 -0.10 24.60
N ARG A 84 8.60 -0.35 25.82
CA ARG A 84 7.17 -0.42 26.14
C ARG A 84 6.47 0.92 25.88
N ALA A 85 7.05 2.03 26.30
CA ALA A 85 6.48 3.37 26.10
C ALA A 85 6.36 3.67 24.59
N VAL A 86 7.41 3.40 23.81
CA VAL A 86 7.41 3.57 22.34
C VAL A 86 6.37 2.68 21.69
N ALA A 87 6.30 1.41 22.05
CA ALA A 87 5.34 0.47 21.48
C ALA A 87 3.88 0.87 21.79
N THR A 88 3.61 1.28 23.03
CA THR A 88 2.27 1.74 23.43
C THR A 88 1.87 2.99 22.65
N ASP A 89 2.77 3.97 22.52
CA ASP A 89 2.49 5.18 21.74
C ASP A 89 2.22 4.86 20.26
N ILE A 90 2.97 3.93 19.65
CA ILE A 90 2.70 3.46 18.28
C ILE A 90 1.31 2.82 18.19
N ILE A 91 0.97 1.93 19.11
CA ILE A 91 -0.35 1.27 19.15
C ILE A 91 -1.47 2.30 19.25
N ASP A 92 -1.33 3.29 20.14
CA ASP A 92 -2.29 4.36 20.32
C ASP A 92 -2.44 5.23 19.05
N GLN A 93 -1.35 5.52 18.37
CA GLN A 93 -1.37 6.26 17.10
C GLN A 93 -2.09 5.46 16.00
N LEU A 94 -1.79 4.16 15.89
CA LEU A 94 -2.46 3.27 14.94
C LEU A 94 -3.98 3.21 15.22
N GLN A 95 -4.38 3.02 16.47
CA GLN A 95 -5.81 2.97 16.87
C GLN A 95 -6.52 4.28 16.55
N ARG A 96 -5.93 5.42 16.92
CA ARG A 96 -6.50 6.75 16.65
C ARG A 96 -6.58 7.10 15.16
N SER A 97 -5.78 6.46 14.32
CA SER A 97 -5.79 6.74 12.88
C SER A 97 -7.11 6.37 12.18
N GLY A 98 -7.86 5.40 12.72
CA GLY A 98 -9.04 4.83 12.10
C GLY A 98 -8.77 4.09 10.76
N ARG A 99 -7.50 3.84 10.43
CA ARG A 99 -7.05 3.23 9.16
C ARG A 99 -6.65 1.77 9.32
N VAL A 100 -6.70 1.26 10.53
CA VAL A 100 -6.30 -0.11 10.85
C VAL A 100 -7.37 -0.82 11.65
N ALA A 101 -7.42 -2.15 11.51
CA ALA A 101 -8.24 -3.04 12.31
C ALA A 101 -7.39 -4.21 12.80
N GLY A 102 -7.78 -4.82 13.91
CA GLY A 102 -7.17 -6.03 14.40
C GLY A 102 -5.70 -5.87 14.80
N ILE A 103 -5.38 -4.95 15.71
CA ILE A 103 -4.01 -4.77 16.20
C ILE A 103 -3.66 -5.89 17.18
N SER A 104 -2.55 -6.59 16.90
CA SER A 104 -1.93 -7.57 17.79
C SER A 104 -0.49 -7.16 18.07
N SER A 105 -0.01 -7.28 19.32
CA SER A 105 1.34 -6.87 19.65
C SER A 105 1.97 -7.70 20.76
N ALA A 106 3.30 -7.72 20.80
CA ALA A 106 4.06 -8.36 21.87
C ALA A 106 3.76 -7.77 23.27
N TRP A 107 3.19 -6.54 23.34
CA TRP A 107 2.96 -5.81 24.60
C TRP A 107 1.51 -5.86 25.10
N THR A 108 0.54 -5.98 24.20
CA THR A 108 -0.89 -5.87 24.54
C THR A 108 -1.69 -7.13 24.30
N SER A 109 -1.18 -8.09 23.50
CA SER A 109 -1.91 -9.33 23.23
C SER A 109 -1.87 -10.27 24.43
N PRO A 110 -2.92 -11.10 24.62
CA PRO A 110 -2.93 -12.15 25.63
C PRO A 110 -1.84 -13.20 25.39
N ARG A 111 -1.35 -13.82 26.44
CA ARG A 111 -0.51 -15.03 26.31
C ARG A 111 -1.37 -16.21 25.82
N PRO A 112 -0.91 -17.08 24.88
CA PRO A 112 0.43 -17.20 24.31
C PRO A 112 0.70 -16.32 23.07
N ALA A 113 -0.31 -15.63 22.50
CA ALA A 113 -0.16 -14.84 21.27
C ALA A 113 0.97 -13.80 21.36
N ALA A 114 1.08 -13.11 22.51
CA ALA A 114 2.17 -12.15 22.73
C ALA A 114 3.56 -12.80 22.61
N ALA A 115 3.73 -14.03 23.06
CA ALA A 115 5.01 -14.72 23.02
C ALA A 115 5.49 -15.03 21.58
N ALA A 116 4.54 -15.27 20.66
CA ALA A 116 4.84 -15.50 19.25
C ALA A 116 5.32 -14.21 18.53
N LEU A 117 5.06 -13.04 19.12
CA LEU A 117 5.42 -11.74 18.58
C LEU A 117 6.73 -11.19 19.16
N VAL A 118 7.47 -11.98 19.90
CA VAL A 118 8.75 -11.59 20.50
C VAL A 118 9.90 -12.29 19.78
N SER A 119 10.97 -11.54 19.49
CA SER A 119 12.18 -12.09 18.89
C SER A 119 12.86 -13.14 19.79
N ARG A 120 13.61 -14.07 19.21
CA ARG A 120 14.30 -15.13 19.95
C ARG A 120 15.30 -14.58 20.97
N ASP A 121 15.98 -13.50 20.65
CA ASP A 121 16.94 -12.82 21.54
C ASP A 121 16.25 -11.88 22.56
N ARG A 122 14.92 -11.78 22.51
CA ARG A 122 14.09 -10.93 23.37
C ARG A 122 14.45 -9.43 23.30
N LYS A 123 15.05 -8.98 22.22
CA LYS A 123 15.39 -7.57 22.01
C LYS A 123 14.35 -6.83 21.18
N ALA A 124 13.54 -7.53 20.41
CA ALA A 124 12.51 -6.94 19.59
C ALA A 124 11.12 -7.53 19.85
N GLY A 125 10.12 -6.71 19.70
CA GLY A 125 8.71 -7.09 19.67
C GLY A 125 8.05 -6.64 18.39
N LEU A 126 7.02 -7.36 17.97
CA LEU A 126 6.26 -7.11 16.76
C LEU A 126 4.89 -6.53 17.10
N ILE A 127 4.48 -5.53 16.33
CA ILE A 127 3.11 -5.04 16.23
C ILE A 127 2.59 -5.42 14.84
N VAL A 128 1.44 -6.05 14.78
CA VAL A 128 0.75 -6.45 13.55
C VAL A 128 -0.55 -5.68 13.49
N ALA A 129 -0.78 -4.95 12.41
CA ALA A 129 -1.99 -4.17 12.21
C ALA A 129 -2.56 -4.44 10.81
N GLY A 130 -3.84 -4.73 10.70
CA GLY A 130 -4.53 -4.88 9.43
C GLY A 130 -4.89 -3.51 8.85
N VAL A 131 -4.38 -3.15 7.67
CA VAL A 131 -4.75 -1.90 7.00
C VAL A 131 -6.09 -2.07 6.31
N THR A 132 -7.03 -1.13 6.55
CA THR A 132 -8.39 -1.19 6.03
C THR A 132 -8.59 -0.34 4.78
N GLY A 133 -9.60 -0.68 3.98
CA GLY A 133 -10.02 0.07 2.79
C GLY A 133 -9.75 -0.66 1.48
N ASP A 134 -10.13 -0.03 0.37
CA ASP A 134 -9.78 -0.51 -0.97
C ASP A 134 -8.26 -0.42 -1.23
N PRO A 135 -7.71 -1.11 -2.25
CA PRO A 135 -6.26 -1.16 -2.48
C PRO A 135 -5.58 0.20 -2.60
N SER A 136 -6.24 1.20 -3.21
CA SER A 136 -5.69 2.54 -3.35
C SER A 136 -5.64 3.28 -2.02
N ARG A 137 -6.68 3.14 -1.21
CA ARG A 137 -6.73 3.69 0.17
C ARG A 137 -5.75 2.98 1.09
N GLN A 138 -5.60 1.66 0.98
CA GLN A 138 -4.62 0.90 1.75
C GLN A 138 -3.20 1.39 1.50
N GLN A 139 -2.83 1.69 0.24
CA GLN A 139 -1.51 2.24 -0.07
C GLN A 139 -1.30 3.62 0.56
N ALA A 140 -2.27 4.54 0.39
CA ALA A 140 -2.19 5.87 0.98
C ALA A 140 -2.14 5.82 2.51
N SER A 141 -2.95 4.92 3.12
CA SER A 141 -2.98 4.69 4.56
C SER A 141 -1.67 4.11 5.06
N THR A 142 -1.12 3.08 4.37
CA THR A 142 0.17 2.48 4.72
C THR A 142 1.28 3.52 4.71
N ARG A 143 1.39 4.33 3.65
CA ARG A 143 2.38 5.40 3.58
C ARG A 143 2.25 6.35 4.76
N ALA A 144 1.06 6.90 4.99
CA ALA A 144 0.83 7.85 6.06
C ALA A 144 1.12 7.27 7.46
N LEU A 145 0.76 6.00 7.70
CA LEU A 145 1.04 5.32 8.96
C LEU A 145 2.54 5.09 9.14
N VAL A 146 3.24 4.64 8.10
CA VAL A 146 4.68 4.38 8.15
C VAL A 146 5.45 5.69 8.38
N ASP A 147 5.13 6.76 7.66
CA ASP A 147 5.74 8.08 7.85
C ASP A 147 5.53 8.60 9.27
N GLN A 148 4.39 8.26 9.89
CA GLN A 148 4.07 8.69 11.25
C GLN A 148 4.79 7.88 12.33
N VAL A 149 4.95 6.57 12.16
CA VAL A 149 5.40 5.69 13.26
C VAL A 149 6.78 5.04 13.05
N ALA A 150 7.25 4.88 11.81
CA ALA A 150 8.47 4.13 11.51
C ALA A 150 9.73 5.00 11.56
N HIS A 151 9.98 5.61 12.72
CA HIS A 151 11.19 6.38 12.98
C HIS A 151 11.81 6.00 14.32
N ASP A 152 13.12 6.13 14.43
CA ASP A 152 13.86 5.79 15.64
C ASP A 152 13.57 6.79 16.76
N ARG A 153 13.48 6.31 17.99
CA ARG A 153 13.15 7.10 19.19
C ARG A 153 14.22 6.86 20.26
N GLY A 154 15.28 7.66 20.20
CA GLY A 154 16.45 7.47 21.03
C GLY A 154 17.14 6.13 20.72
N PRO A 155 17.34 5.25 21.72
CA PRO A 155 17.97 3.94 21.51
C PRO A 155 17.03 2.89 20.91
N ILE A 156 15.74 3.21 20.79
CA ILE A 156 14.72 2.29 20.25
C ILE A 156 14.61 2.47 18.74
N THR A 157 14.85 1.40 17.99
CA THR A 157 14.68 1.40 16.54
C THR A 157 13.29 0.90 16.16
N VAL A 158 12.67 1.57 15.19
CA VAL A 158 11.34 1.20 14.69
C VAL A 158 11.42 1.00 13.18
N ARG A 159 11.01 -0.17 12.71
CA ARG A 159 11.01 -0.52 11.29
C ARG A 159 9.65 -1.06 10.88
N ALA A 160 9.18 -0.61 9.72
CA ALA A 160 7.95 -1.10 9.10
C ALA A 160 8.27 -2.11 8.00
N GLY A 161 7.39 -3.12 7.85
CA GLY A 161 7.50 -4.18 6.87
C GLY A 161 6.15 -4.86 6.63
N GLY A 162 6.22 -6.06 6.06
CA GLY A 162 5.03 -6.89 5.76
C GLY A 162 4.38 -6.59 4.41
N PRO A 163 3.31 -7.33 4.07
CA PRO A 163 2.63 -7.21 2.76
C PRO A 163 2.22 -5.78 2.40
N ALA A 164 1.78 -4.98 3.38
CA ALA A 164 1.42 -3.58 3.16
C ALA A 164 2.60 -2.75 2.62
N MET A 165 3.80 -2.95 3.19
CA MET A 165 5.01 -2.27 2.72
C MET A 165 5.48 -2.77 1.37
N VAL A 166 5.40 -4.08 1.13
CA VAL A 166 5.78 -4.67 -0.17
C VAL A 166 4.91 -4.10 -1.28
N ASN A 167 3.59 -4.07 -1.09
CA ASN A 167 2.66 -3.50 -2.06
C ASN A 167 2.94 -2.00 -2.32
N LEU A 168 3.23 -1.24 -1.27
CA LEU A 168 3.60 0.17 -1.38
C LEU A 168 4.88 0.34 -2.22
N GLN A 169 5.94 -0.41 -1.89
CA GLN A 169 7.24 -0.31 -2.55
C GLN A 169 7.19 -0.74 -4.01
N ILE A 170 6.47 -1.82 -4.34
CA ILE A 170 6.27 -2.27 -5.73
C ILE A 170 5.60 -1.18 -6.54
N THR A 171 4.52 -0.58 -6.03
CA THR A 171 3.80 0.48 -6.73
C THR A 171 4.66 1.73 -6.93
N GLU A 172 5.45 2.11 -5.94
CA GLU A 172 6.37 3.25 -6.05
C GLU A 172 7.50 3.00 -7.04
N GLN A 173 8.03 1.78 -7.05
CA GLN A 173 9.05 1.41 -8.03
C GLN A 173 8.48 1.42 -9.45
N SER A 174 7.31 0.80 -9.67
CA SER A 174 6.65 0.79 -10.98
C SER A 174 6.36 2.20 -11.51
N LYS A 175 5.93 3.12 -10.63
CA LYS A 175 5.71 4.53 -11.01
C LYS A 175 7.02 5.22 -11.40
N ARG A 176 8.10 4.99 -10.68
CA ARG A 176 9.43 5.55 -11.01
C ARG A 176 9.94 5.03 -12.36
N ASP A 177 9.81 3.72 -12.59
CA ASP A 177 10.26 3.07 -13.83
C ASP A 177 9.47 3.58 -15.05
N LEU A 178 8.17 3.81 -14.90
CA LEU A 178 7.32 4.42 -15.94
C LEU A 178 7.80 5.82 -16.29
N VAL A 179 7.99 6.69 -15.30
CA VAL A 179 8.46 8.07 -15.53
C VAL A 179 9.84 8.07 -16.19
N PHE A 180 10.71 7.15 -15.79
CA PHE A 180 12.06 7.04 -16.39
C PHE A 180 11.98 6.58 -17.85
N THR A 181 11.10 5.64 -18.17
CA THR A 181 10.90 5.14 -19.55
C THR A 181 10.30 6.21 -20.45
N GLU A 182 9.32 6.97 -19.97
CA GLU A 182 8.73 8.09 -20.73
C GLU A 182 9.77 9.20 -20.99
N ALA A 183 10.62 9.51 -20.01
CA ALA A 183 11.69 10.52 -20.17
C ALA A 183 12.79 10.11 -21.15
N LEU A 184 12.95 8.80 -21.42
CA LEU A 184 13.98 8.30 -22.34
C LEU A 184 13.48 8.25 -23.79
N VAL A 185 12.16 8.32 -24.03
CA VAL A 185 11.53 8.23 -25.36
C VAL A 185 11.24 9.61 -25.96
N LEU A 186 11.40 10.68 -25.19
CA LEU A 186 11.31 12.09 -25.63
C LEU A 186 12.69 12.65 -25.98
#